data_619ee632c2bf0b8cf52e512bb419d81a
#
_entry.id   619ee632c2bf0b8cf52e512bb419d81a
#
_cell.length_a   1.000
_cell.length_b   1.000
_cell.length_c   1.000
_cell.angle_alpha   90.00
_cell.angle_beta   90.00
_cell.angle_gamma   90.00
#
_symmetry.space_group_name_H-M   'P 1'
#
loop_
_entity.id
_entity.type
_entity.pdbx_description
1 polymer ?
#
loop_
_entity_poly.entity_id
_entity_poly.type
_entity_poly.pdbx_seq_one_letter_code
_entity_poly.pdbx_strand_id
1 'polypeptide(L)'
;DIRSDEYSNLEGAPKEIEKNPMLGDHGIRFSLKHPEIFKAELLAMKELADKGHKFGVMFPQIISVDEVKKAKAIFNELKINNVAFGVMIETPAAAILIKDICECGIDFASFGTNDLTQYTLAIDRGNEDVQDIYDEMNWAVLKQISRVIRECKKQGVESSICGQAGSKPEMVKFLIKQGIDSISVNADAAKEISELIQKLETDSQIEPINNKEDIKEELEEVKKSDEEVKKENMNPEPVEVIEESKKEDIFN
;
A
#
# COMPACT_ATOMS: atom_id res chain seq x y z
N ASP A 1 -13.08 -4.96 -2.05
CA ASP A 1 -13.17 -5.05 -3.52
C ASP A 1 -13.46 -6.47 -3.96
N ILE A 2 -13.95 -6.61 -5.18
CA ILE A 2 -14.33 -7.90 -5.76
C ILE A 2 -13.47 -8.13 -7.01
N ARG A 3 -12.95 -9.36 -7.15
CA ARG A 3 -12.30 -9.83 -8.37
C ARG A 3 -13.23 -10.74 -9.15
N SER A 4 -13.09 -10.77 -10.47
CA SER A 4 -13.93 -11.60 -11.34
C SER A 4 -13.87 -13.10 -11.00
N ASP A 5 -12.70 -13.61 -10.59
CA ASP A 5 -12.52 -15.00 -10.16
C ASP A 5 -13.25 -15.30 -8.84
N GLU A 6 -13.26 -14.36 -7.90
CA GLU A 6 -14.04 -14.47 -6.65
C GLU A 6 -15.53 -14.38 -6.92
N TYR A 7 -15.95 -13.42 -7.74
CA TYR A 7 -17.35 -13.27 -8.14
C TYR A 7 -17.88 -14.52 -8.82
N SER A 8 -17.10 -15.14 -9.72
CA SER A 8 -17.46 -16.37 -10.41
C SER A 8 -17.67 -17.57 -9.48
N ASN A 9 -17.19 -17.52 -8.24
CA ASN A 9 -17.40 -18.56 -7.22
C ASN A 9 -18.75 -18.42 -6.51
N LEU A 10 -19.43 -17.28 -6.63
CA LEU A 10 -20.75 -17.09 -6.00
C LEU A 10 -21.83 -17.93 -6.72
N GLU A 11 -22.85 -18.32 -5.97
CA GLU A 11 -24.01 -19.03 -6.52
C GLU A 11 -24.77 -18.14 -7.51
N GLY A 12 -25.00 -18.67 -8.70
CA GLY A 12 -25.70 -17.93 -9.75
C GLY A 12 -24.87 -16.96 -10.58
N ALA A 13 -23.61 -16.73 -10.21
CA ALA A 13 -22.70 -15.88 -10.99
C ALA A 13 -22.20 -16.57 -12.27
N PRO A 14 -21.85 -15.80 -13.32
CA PRO A 14 -21.18 -16.33 -14.51
C PRO A 14 -19.87 -17.04 -14.14
N LYS A 15 -19.62 -18.19 -14.77
CA LYS A 15 -18.42 -18.99 -14.55
C LYS A 15 -17.32 -18.60 -15.55
N GLU A 16 -16.84 -17.37 -15.43
CA GLU A 16 -15.74 -16.86 -16.24
C GLU A 16 -14.41 -17.02 -15.47
N ILE A 17 -13.39 -17.55 -16.15
CA ILE A 17 -12.07 -17.72 -15.59
C ILE A 17 -11.13 -16.76 -16.33
N GLU A 18 -10.69 -15.71 -15.64
CA GLU A 18 -9.61 -14.85 -16.13
C GLU A 18 -8.25 -15.50 -15.94
N LYS A 19 -7.36 -15.33 -16.92
CA LYS A 19 -5.98 -15.84 -16.82
C LYS A 19 -5.15 -15.07 -15.81
N ASN A 20 -5.42 -13.77 -15.68
CA ASN A 20 -4.73 -12.85 -14.77
C ASN A 20 -5.74 -11.99 -14.01
N PRO A 21 -6.42 -12.51 -12.99
CA PRO A 21 -7.48 -11.80 -12.27
C PRO A 21 -7.01 -10.46 -11.68
N MET A 22 -5.75 -10.40 -11.20
CA MET A 22 -5.18 -9.16 -10.65
C MET A 22 -5.02 -8.05 -11.68
N LEU A 23 -4.87 -8.38 -12.97
CA LEU A 23 -4.77 -7.44 -14.08
C LEU A 23 -6.09 -7.30 -14.86
N GLY A 24 -7.10 -8.06 -14.50
CA GLY A 24 -8.38 -8.16 -15.17
C GLY A 24 -9.48 -7.29 -14.57
N ASP A 25 -10.66 -7.87 -14.47
CA ASP A 25 -11.88 -7.25 -13.93
C ASP A 25 -11.84 -7.26 -12.40
N HIS A 26 -11.20 -6.25 -11.83
CA HIS A 26 -10.85 -6.20 -10.42
C HIS A 26 -11.09 -4.79 -9.85
N GLY A 27 -11.53 -4.73 -8.60
CA GLY A 27 -11.71 -3.50 -7.85
C GLY A 27 -12.70 -2.54 -8.50
N ILE A 28 -12.30 -1.30 -8.70
CA ILE A 28 -13.17 -0.27 -9.29
C ILE A 28 -13.69 -0.63 -10.70
N ARG A 29 -12.93 -1.39 -11.48
CA ARG A 29 -13.34 -1.84 -12.81
C ARG A 29 -14.58 -2.72 -12.72
N PHE A 30 -14.56 -3.68 -11.78
CA PHE A 30 -15.71 -4.55 -11.50
C PHE A 30 -16.89 -3.72 -10.98
N SER A 31 -16.67 -2.85 -10.01
CA SER A 31 -17.70 -2.01 -9.42
C SER A 31 -18.42 -1.12 -10.46
N LEU A 32 -17.66 -0.53 -11.39
CA LEU A 32 -18.24 0.31 -12.44
C LEU A 32 -18.96 -0.48 -13.54
N LYS A 33 -18.65 -1.76 -13.74
CA LYS A 33 -19.38 -2.66 -14.65
C LYS A 33 -20.66 -3.22 -14.02
N HIS A 34 -20.68 -3.33 -12.69
CA HIS A 34 -21.79 -3.86 -11.91
C HIS A 34 -22.36 -2.79 -10.96
N PRO A 35 -22.91 -1.69 -11.51
CA PRO A 35 -23.32 -0.52 -10.72
C PRO A 35 -24.43 -0.84 -9.71
N GLU A 36 -25.20 -1.88 -9.91
CA GLU A 36 -26.22 -2.37 -8.96
C GLU A 36 -25.58 -2.96 -7.69
N ILE A 37 -24.47 -3.72 -7.82
CA ILE A 37 -23.71 -4.26 -6.70
C ILE A 37 -23.01 -3.08 -5.98
N PHE A 38 -22.33 -2.23 -6.74
CA PHE A 38 -21.62 -1.08 -6.21
C PHE A 38 -22.56 -0.14 -5.42
N LYS A 39 -23.75 0.14 -5.95
CA LYS A 39 -24.75 0.96 -5.24
C LYS A 39 -25.26 0.27 -3.97
N ALA A 40 -25.43 -1.05 -3.98
CA ALA A 40 -25.83 -1.80 -2.79
C ALA A 40 -24.79 -1.73 -1.67
N GLU A 41 -23.49 -1.88 -1.99
CA GLU A 41 -22.39 -1.70 -1.04
C GLU A 41 -22.37 -0.27 -0.46
N LEU A 42 -22.48 0.74 -1.31
CA LEU A 42 -22.51 2.14 -0.88
C LEU A 42 -23.73 2.48 -0.03
N LEU A 43 -24.91 1.90 -0.31
CA LEU A 43 -26.11 2.08 0.50
C LEU A 43 -25.96 1.45 1.89
N ALA A 44 -25.31 0.30 2.00
CA ALA A 44 -24.99 -0.29 3.31
C ALA A 44 -24.05 0.64 4.13
N MET A 45 -23.04 1.23 3.48
CA MET A 45 -22.16 2.23 4.11
C MET A 45 -22.96 3.47 4.56
N LYS A 46 -23.86 3.95 3.69
CA LYS A 46 -24.75 5.08 4.01
C LYS A 46 -25.60 4.80 5.25
N GLU A 47 -26.17 3.61 5.37
CA GLU A 47 -26.99 3.22 6.52
C GLU A 47 -26.19 3.31 7.85
N LEU A 48 -24.91 2.94 7.83
CA LEU A 48 -24.04 3.08 8.99
C LEU A 48 -23.73 4.55 9.30
N ALA A 49 -23.46 5.35 8.29
CA ALA A 49 -23.22 6.79 8.46
C ALA A 49 -24.46 7.51 9.01
N ASP A 50 -25.66 7.16 8.53
CA ASP A 50 -26.94 7.71 9.00
C ASP A 50 -27.21 7.33 10.48
N LYS A 51 -26.63 6.23 10.97
CA LYS A 51 -26.62 5.83 12.40
C LYS A 51 -25.56 6.56 13.24
N GLY A 52 -24.79 7.44 12.64
CA GLY A 52 -23.79 8.28 13.33
C GLY A 52 -22.38 7.70 13.37
N HIS A 53 -22.11 6.58 12.68
CA HIS A 53 -20.75 6.06 12.55
C HIS A 53 -19.90 6.96 11.62
N LYS A 54 -18.66 7.22 12.03
CA LYS A 54 -17.69 8.03 11.26
C LYS A 54 -16.66 7.11 10.63
N PHE A 55 -16.52 7.17 9.32
CA PHE A 55 -15.52 6.40 8.55
C PHE A 55 -15.31 7.00 7.17
N GLY A 56 -14.32 6.48 6.46
CA GLY A 56 -14.10 6.75 5.04
C GLY A 56 -14.30 5.49 4.21
N VAL A 57 -14.63 5.68 2.94
CA VAL A 57 -14.67 4.62 1.94
C VAL A 57 -13.60 4.91 0.91
N MET A 58 -12.75 3.93 0.59
CA MET A 58 -11.75 4.07 -0.46
C MET A 58 -11.93 3.04 -1.57
N PHE A 59 -11.62 3.48 -2.78
CA PHE A 59 -11.82 2.69 -3.99
C PHE A 59 -10.49 2.17 -4.51
N PRO A 60 -10.38 0.85 -4.68
CA PRO A 60 -9.13 0.19 -5.06
C PRO A 60 -8.91 0.17 -6.57
N GLN A 61 -7.69 -0.15 -6.99
CA GLN A 61 -7.29 -0.40 -8.38
C GLN A 61 -7.53 0.76 -9.35
N ILE A 62 -7.47 1.99 -8.85
CA ILE A 62 -7.60 3.19 -9.69
C ILE A 62 -6.44 3.28 -10.69
N ILE A 63 -6.76 3.49 -11.96
CA ILE A 63 -5.78 3.74 -13.03
C ILE A 63 -6.06 5.03 -13.81
N SER A 64 -7.21 5.66 -13.59
CA SER A 64 -7.61 6.86 -14.33
C SER A 64 -8.45 7.83 -13.51
N VAL A 65 -8.39 9.09 -13.89
CA VAL A 65 -9.24 10.16 -13.35
C VAL A 65 -10.73 9.91 -13.65
N ASP A 66 -11.03 9.30 -14.79
CA ASP A 66 -12.40 9.02 -15.19
C ASP A 66 -13.07 7.98 -14.29
N GLU A 67 -12.33 6.98 -13.79
CA GLU A 67 -12.83 6.01 -12.80
C GLU A 67 -13.20 6.73 -11.50
N VAL A 68 -12.34 7.60 -11.02
CA VAL A 68 -12.61 8.40 -9.79
C VAL A 68 -13.85 9.27 -9.97
N LYS A 69 -13.96 9.97 -11.11
CA LYS A 69 -15.13 10.81 -11.40
C LYS A 69 -16.43 9.99 -11.45
N LYS A 70 -16.42 8.81 -12.08
CA LYS A 70 -17.60 7.93 -12.17
C LYS A 70 -17.99 7.40 -10.80
N ALA A 71 -17.01 6.91 -10.00
CA ALA A 71 -17.28 6.44 -8.64
C ALA A 71 -17.86 7.57 -7.76
N LYS A 72 -17.28 8.78 -7.85
CA LYS A 72 -17.73 9.93 -7.10
C LYS A 72 -19.14 10.39 -7.55
N ALA A 73 -19.45 10.31 -8.83
CA ALA A 73 -20.80 10.61 -9.33
C ALA A 73 -21.86 9.69 -8.72
N ILE A 74 -21.59 8.38 -8.64
CA ILE A 74 -22.47 7.38 -7.99
C ILE A 74 -22.58 7.68 -6.49
N PHE A 75 -21.47 7.95 -5.82
CA PHE A 75 -21.44 8.30 -4.40
C PHE A 75 -22.29 9.52 -4.10
N ASN A 76 -22.20 10.57 -4.92
CA ASN A 76 -22.98 11.79 -4.79
C ASN A 76 -24.47 11.58 -5.12
N GLU A 77 -24.79 10.76 -6.13
CA GLU A 77 -26.18 10.38 -6.49
C GLU A 77 -26.92 9.77 -5.29
N LEU A 78 -26.22 8.94 -4.52
CA LEU A 78 -26.76 8.28 -3.33
C LEU A 78 -26.86 9.21 -2.11
N LYS A 79 -26.40 10.44 -2.21
CA LYS A 79 -26.42 11.44 -1.13
C LYS A 79 -25.81 10.89 0.17
N ILE A 80 -24.63 10.30 0.05
CA ILE A 80 -23.87 9.82 1.20
C ILE A 80 -23.18 11.00 1.85
N ASN A 81 -23.61 11.34 3.07
CA ASN A 81 -23.07 12.45 3.83
C ASN A 81 -22.24 11.92 5.02
N ASN A 82 -21.29 12.69 5.49
CA ASN A 82 -20.44 12.36 6.64
C ASN A 82 -19.58 11.08 6.46
N VAL A 83 -19.29 10.70 5.23
CA VAL A 83 -18.36 9.64 4.87
C VAL A 83 -17.27 10.24 3.99
N ALA A 84 -16.01 10.08 4.37
CA ALA A 84 -14.88 10.53 3.57
C ALA A 84 -14.75 9.66 2.31
N PHE A 85 -14.47 10.31 1.17
CA PHE A 85 -14.29 9.66 -0.13
C PHE A 85 -12.79 9.55 -0.42
N GLY A 86 -12.25 8.35 -0.42
CA GLY A 86 -10.83 8.10 -0.65
C GLY A 86 -10.53 7.20 -1.83
N VAL A 87 -9.26 7.11 -2.18
CA VAL A 87 -8.75 6.22 -3.21
C VAL A 87 -7.54 5.44 -2.71
N MET A 88 -7.39 4.21 -3.17
CA MET A 88 -6.17 3.44 -2.93
C MET A 88 -5.15 3.72 -4.04
N ILE A 89 -3.97 4.08 -3.63
CA ILE A 89 -2.82 4.28 -4.52
C ILE A 89 -2.00 3.00 -4.52
N GLU A 90 -2.34 2.13 -5.43
CA GLU A 90 -1.72 0.80 -5.54
C GLU A 90 -1.36 0.45 -6.99
N THR A 91 -1.59 1.39 -7.91
CA THR A 91 -1.11 1.28 -9.29
C THR A 91 -0.15 2.40 -9.61
N PRO A 92 0.90 2.17 -10.42
CA PRO A 92 1.79 3.22 -10.90
C PRO A 92 1.03 4.34 -11.64
N ALA A 93 -0.05 4.00 -12.32
CA ALA A 93 -0.90 4.97 -13.02
C ALA A 93 -1.54 5.97 -12.03
N ALA A 94 -2.13 5.50 -10.93
CA ALA A 94 -2.69 6.36 -9.89
C ALA A 94 -1.62 7.26 -9.25
N ALA A 95 -0.43 6.72 -8.97
CA ALA A 95 0.68 7.50 -8.42
C ALA A 95 1.17 8.60 -9.38
N ILE A 96 1.16 8.34 -10.68
CA ILE A 96 1.51 9.35 -11.71
C ILE A 96 0.41 10.43 -11.80
N LEU A 97 -0.85 10.04 -11.75
CA LEU A 97 -2.01 10.92 -11.92
C LEU A 97 -2.50 11.54 -10.61
N ILE A 98 -1.78 11.39 -9.50
CA ILE A 98 -2.25 11.77 -8.16
C ILE A 98 -2.74 13.23 -8.08
N LYS A 99 -2.07 14.17 -8.76
CA LYS A 99 -2.50 15.55 -8.79
C LYS A 99 -3.92 15.69 -9.34
N ASP A 100 -4.17 15.09 -10.51
CA ASP A 100 -5.46 15.17 -11.20
C ASP A 100 -6.55 14.39 -10.42
N ILE A 101 -6.14 13.32 -9.72
CA ILE A 101 -7.02 12.55 -8.82
C ILE A 101 -7.43 13.39 -7.61
N CYS A 102 -6.51 14.11 -6.98
CA CYS A 102 -6.83 15.03 -5.88
C CYS A 102 -7.80 16.14 -6.33
N GLU A 103 -7.63 16.67 -7.55
CA GLU A 103 -8.54 17.66 -8.13
C GLU A 103 -9.97 17.15 -8.35
N CYS A 104 -10.20 15.83 -8.32
CA CYS A 104 -11.56 15.27 -8.25
C CYS A 104 -12.23 15.51 -6.89
N GLY A 105 -11.52 16.03 -5.91
CA GLY A 105 -12.03 16.34 -4.57
C GLY A 105 -12.13 15.08 -3.69
N ILE A 106 -11.13 14.24 -3.69
CA ILE A 106 -10.99 13.15 -2.72
C ILE A 106 -10.59 13.71 -1.36
N ASP A 107 -10.98 13.06 -0.28
CA ASP A 107 -10.64 13.47 1.09
C ASP A 107 -9.33 12.85 1.55
N PHE A 108 -9.03 11.63 1.12
CA PHE A 108 -7.81 10.91 1.47
C PHE A 108 -7.34 9.96 0.37
N ALA A 109 -6.04 9.61 0.44
CA ALA A 109 -5.40 8.60 -0.38
C ALA A 109 -4.61 7.64 0.50
N SER A 110 -4.72 6.34 0.27
CA SER A 110 -4.00 5.32 1.04
C SER A 110 -3.15 4.44 0.14
N PHE A 111 -1.91 4.16 0.54
CA PHE A 111 -1.03 3.29 -0.22
C PHE A 111 -1.36 1.82 0.01
N GLY A 112 -1.70 1.09 -1.05
CA GLY A 112 -1.70 -0.37 -1.11
C GLY A 112 -0.32 -0.86 -1.55
N THR A 113 0.65 -0.88 -0.64
CA THR A 113 2.07 -1.13 -1.00
C THR A 113 2.30 -2.49 -1.61
N ASN A 114 1.52 -3.50 -1.23
CA ASN A 114 1.64 -4.84 -1.79
C ASN A 114 1.42 -4.82 -3.32
N ASP A 115 0.35 -4.21 -3.77
CA ASP A 115 -0.01 -4.15 -5.18
C ASP A 115 0.79 -3.07 -5.92
N LEU A 116 1.08 -1.93 -5.27
CA LEU A 116 1.95 -0.91 -5.84
C LEU A 116 3.34 -1.48 -6.17
N THR A 117 3.91 -2.29 -5.28
CA THR A 117 5.21 -2.95 -5.49
C THR A 117 5.11 -3.97 -6.62
N GLN A 118 4.10 -4.85 -6.57
CA GLN A 118 3.84 -5.85 -7.59
C GLN A 118 3.76 -5.23 -9.00
N TYR A 119 2.96 -4.20 -9.17
CA TYR A 119 2.77 -3.56 -10.47
C TYR A 119 3.95 -2.70 -10.90
N THR A 120 4.64 -2.06 -9.96
CA THR A 120 5.82 -1.25 -10.26
C THR A 120 7.00 -2.10 -10.73
N LEU A 121 7.23 -3.23 -10.07
CA LEU A 121 8.34 -4.13 -10.37
C LEU A 121 7.96 -5.21 -11.40
N ALA A 122 6.67 -5.32 -11.77
CA ALA A 122 6.12 -6.37 -12.63
C ALA A 122 6.42 -7.79 -12.10
N ILE A 123 6.27 -7.98 -10.79
CA ILE A 123 6.54 -9.24 -10.08
C ILE A 123 5.25 -9.73 -9.45
N ASP A 124 4.90 -10.98 -9.70
CA ASP A 124 3.81 -11.64 -9.00
C ASP A 124 4.24 -11.99 -7.57
N ARG A 125 3.68 -11.28 -6.57
CA ARG A 125 3.96 -11.52 -5.14
C ARG A 125 3.52 -12.90 -4.64
N GLY A 126 2.71 -13.64 -5.40
CA GLY A 126 2.30 -14.99 -5.09
C GLY A 126 3.24 -16.06 -5.67
N ASN A 127 4.21 -15.69 -6.48
CA ASN A 127 5.13 -16.61 -7.14
C ASN A 127 6.46 -16.70 -6.37
N GLU A 128 6.72 -17.86 -5.78
CA GLU A 128 7.91 -18.13 -4.96
C GLU A 128 9.24 -17.95 -5.74
N ASP A 129 9.24 -18.19 -7.06
CA ASP A 129 10.44 -18.10 -7.90
C ASP A 129 10.99 -16.67 -8.07
N VAL A 130 10.19 -15.65 -7.70
CA VAL A 130 10.57 -14.25 -7.86
C VAL A 130 10.43 -13.42 -6.57
N GLN A 131 10.21 -14.09 -5.43
CA GLN A 131 10.06 -13.43 -4.13
C GLN A 131 11.33 -12.73 -3.66
N ASP A 132 12.50 -13.22 -4.05
CA ASP A 132 13.81 -12.67 -3.71
C ASP A 132 14.06 -11.27 -4.31
N ILE A 133 13.33 -10.93 -5.38
CA ILE A 133 13.41 -9.61 -6.03
C ILE A 133 12.18 -8.73 -5.71
N TYR A 134 11.24 -9.21 -4.91
CA TYR A 134 10.11 -8.42 -4.43
C TYR A 134 10.54 -7.57 -3.24
N ASP A 135 10.63 -6.26 -3.45
CA ASP A 135 11.14 -5.32 -2.46
C ASP A 135 10.26 -4.05 -2.40
N GLU A 136 9.56 -3.87 -1.28
CA GLU A 136 8.72 -2.69 -1.02
C GLU A 136 9.55 -1.42 -0.77
N MET A 137 10.84 -1.58 -0.39
CA MET A 137 11.79 -0.47 -0.26
C MET A 137 12.48 -0.11 -1.58
N ASN A 138 12.10 -0.77 -2.68
CA ASN A 138 12.66 -0.47 -3.98
C ASN A 138 12.49 1.01 -4.34
N TRP A 139 13.55 1.59 -4.85
CA TRP A 139 13.62 3.00 -5.23
C TRP A 139 12.48 3.48 -6.14
N ALA A 140 12.03 2.63 -7.09
CA ALA A 140 10.92 2.97 -7.97
C ALA A 140 9.59 3.08 -7.22
N VAL A 141 9.40 2.28 -6.15
CA VAL A 141 8.23 2.31 -5.27
C VAL A 141 8.31 3.54 -4.37
N LEU A 142 9.43 3.76 -3.68
CA LEU A 142 9.64 4.89 -2.78
C LEU A 142 9.47 6.24 -3.47
N LYS A 143 9.94 6.39 -4.71
CA LYS A 143 9.72 7.60 -5.52
C LYS A 143 8.24 7.89 -5.78
N GLN A 144 7.45 6.87 -6.02
CA GLN A 144 6.01 7.03 -6.23
C GLN A 144 5.34 7.46 -4.93
N ILE A 145 5.67 6.82 -3.80
CA ILE A 145 5.16 7.17 -2.47
C ILE A 145 5.49 8.63 -2.14
N SER A 146 6.76 9.04 -2.24
CA SER A 146 7.16 10.44 -2.01
C SER A 146 6.39 11.43 -2.87
N ARG A 147 6.23 11.12 -4.15
CA ARG A 147 5.47 11.98 -5.07
C ARG A 147 4.03 12.15 -4.61
N VAL A 148 3.38 11.03 -4.26
CA VAL A 148 1.97 11.03 -3.84
C VAL A 148 1.78 11.82 -2.55
N ILE A 149 2.57 11.57 -1.50
CA ILE A 149 2.49 12.31 -0.22
C ILE A 149 2.63 13.80 -0.47
N ARG A 150 3.63 14.21 -1.24
CA ARG A 150 3.87 15.62 -1.55
C ARG A 150 2.70 16.29 -2.30
N GLU A 151 2.12 15.59 -3.28
CA GLU A 151 0.99 16.16 -4.03
C GLU A 151 -0.29 16.17 -3.18
N CYS A 152 -0.56 15.14 -2.37
CA CYS A 152 -1.67 15.12 -1.41
C CYS A 152 -1.55 16.29 -0.42
N LYS A 153 -0.39 16.51 0.18
CA LYS A 153 -0.12 17.61 1.09
C LYS A 153 -0.40 18.99 0.46
N LYS A 154 0.01 19.19 -0.80
CA LYS A 154 -0.27 20.44 -1.54
C LYS A 154 -1.74 20.68 -1.78
N GLN A 155 -2.54 19.64 -1.92
CA GLN A 155 -3.97 19.69 -2.21
C GLN A 155 -4.84 19.59 -0.94
N GLY A 156 -4.24 19.46 0.24
CA GLY A 156 -4.96 19.28 1.51
C GLY A 156 -5.69 17.93 1.60
N VAL A 157 -5.19 16.91 0.91
CA VAL A 157 -5.69 15.53 0.94
C VAL A 157 -4.88 14.73 1.95
N GLU A 158 -5.53 13.99 2.85
CA GLU A 158 -4.84 13.12 3.80
C GLU A 158 -4.16 11.95 3.08
N SER A 159 -2.94 11.61 3.53
CA SER A 159 -2.18 10.47 3.03
C SER A 159 -2.00 9.41 4.10
N SER A 160 -2.19 8.13 3.73
CA SER A 160 -2.03 7.01 4.65
C SER A 160 -1.40 5.79 3.95
N ILE A 161 -0.96 4.82 4.73
CA ILE A 161 -0.53 3.53 4.25
C ILE A 161 -1.36 2.42 4.88
N CYS A 162 -1.73 1.41 4.11
CA CYS A 162 -2.46 0.23 4.59
C CYS A 162 -1.83 -1.09 4.13
N GLY A 163 -0.68 -1.07 3.47
CA GLY A 163 0.06 -2.26 3.08
C GLY A 163 0.91 -2.85 4.21
N GLN A 164 1.43 -4.06 4.02
CA GLN A 164 2.29 -4.74 4.99
C GLN A 164 3.57 -3.95 5.30
N ALA A 165 4.04 -3.15 4.34
CA ALA A 165 5.20 -2.30 4.53
C ALA A 165 5.05 -1.29 5.68
N GLY A 166 3.81 -0.88 6.02
CA GLY A 166 3.54 -0.02 7.18
C GLY A 166 3.97 -0.60 8.53
N SER A 167 4.19 -1.91 8.61
CA SER A 167 4.69 -2.60 9.80
C SER A 167 6.22 -2.77 9.80
N LYS A 168 6.92 -2.26 8.79
CA LYS A 168 8.40 -2.34 8.68
C LYS A 168 9.03 -1.04 9.19
N PRO A 169 9.95 -1.10 10.17
CA PRO A 169 10.57 0.09 10.75
C PRO A 169 11.23 1.01 9.72
N GLU A 170 11.86 0.48 8.67
CA GLU A 170 12.52 1.23 7.61
C GLU A 170 11.51 2.05 6.79
N MET A 171 10.40 1.43 6.42
CA MET A 171 9.32 2.11 5.71
C MET A 171 8.69 3.20 6.59
N VAL A 172 8.47 2.91 7.88
CA VAL A 172 7.92 3.90 8.82
C VAL A 172 8.82 5.12 8.94
N LYS A 173 10.14 4.93 9.10
CA LYS A 173 11.11 6.04 9.12
C LYS A 173 11.03 6.89 7.85
N PHE A 174 11.00 6.23 6.69
CA PHE A 174 10.85 6.90 5.41
C PHE A 174 9.54 7.69 5.33
N LEU A 175 8.41 7.09 5.67
CA LEU A 175 7.09 7.72 5.60
C LEU A 175 6.94 8.94 6.52
N ILE A 176 7.45 8.86 7.75
CA ILE A 176 7.44 9.97 8.71
C ILE A 176 8.23 11.15 8.15
N LYS A 177 9.40 10.91 7.58
CA LYS A 177 10.21 11.96 6.94
C LYS A 177 9.54 12.58 5.70
N GLN A 178 8.75 11.79 4.95
CA GLN A 178 7.93 12.33 3.85
C GLN A 178 6.71 13.13 4.35
N GLY A 179 6.36 13.02 5.63
CA GLY A 179 5.24 13.71 6.26
C GLY A 179 3.88 13.08 5.95
N ILE A 180 3.81 11.75 5.99
CA ILE A 180 2.55 10.99 5.91
C ILE A 180 1.65 11.32 7.12
N ASP A 181 0.33 11.32 6.92
CA ASP A 181 -0.61 11.70 7.97
C ASP A 181 -0.97 10.52 8.89
N SER A 182 -1.04 9.29 8.36
CA SER A 182 -1.34 8.11 9.17
C SER A 182 -0.71 6.81 8.64
N ILE A 183 -0.42 5.89 9.55
CA ILE A 183 0.20 4.60 9.25
C ILE A 183 -0.64 3.48 9.86
N SER A 184 -1.23 2.63 9.03
CA SER A 184 -1.88 1.40 9.47
C SER A 184 -0.85 0.28 9.57
N VAL A 185 -0.88 -0.45 10.65
CA VAL A 185 0.07 -1.53 10.95
C VAL A 185 -0.66 -2.81 11.36
N ASN A 186 0.01 -3.94 11.23
CA ASN A 186 -0.49 -5.19 11.78
C ASN A 186 -0.59 -5.09 13.31
N ALA A 187 -1.55 -5.79 13.90
CA ALA A 187 -1.83 -5.69 15.34
C ALA A 187 -0.63 -6.07 16.22
N ASP A 188 0.17 -7.04 15.79
CA ASP A 188 1.38 -7.51 16.46
C ASP A 188 2.51 -6.47 16.42
N ALA A 189 2.62 -5.67 15.37
CA ALA A 189 3.61 -4.61 15.22
C ALA A 189 3.19 -3.27 15.87
N ALA A 190 1.93 -3.10 16.24
CA ALA A 190 1.36 -1.81 16.64
C ALA A 190 2.12 -1.12 17.78
N LYS A 191 2.55 -1.89 18.79
CA LYS A 191 3.29 -1.34 19.94
C LYS A 191 4.68 -0.85 19.52
N GLU A 192 5.44 -1.69 18.85
CA GLU A 192 6.81 -1.38 18.41
C GLU A 192 6.84 -0.15 17.49
N ILE A 193 5.94 -0.14 16.49
CA ILE A 193 5.85 0.98 15.54
C ILE A 193 5.38 2.26 16.23
N SER A 194 4.44 2.19 17.18
CA SER A 194 4.01 3.36 17.95
C SER A 194 5.16 3.96 18.78
N GLU A 195 5.95 3.12 19.44
CA GLU A 195 7.14 3.55 20.19
C GLU A 195 8.21 4.17 19.27
N LEU A 196 8.40 3.58 18.08
CA LEU A 196 9.31 4.11 17.06
C LEU A 196 8.86 5.49 16.58
N ILE A 197 7.58 5.67 16.24
CA ILE A 197 7.02 6.95 15.78
C ILE A 197 7.21 8.01 16.87
N GLN A 198 6.83 7.71 18.11
CA GLN A 198 7.00 8.64 19.23
C GLN A 198 8.45 9.07 19.42
N LYS A 199 9.41 8.15 19.27
CA LYS A 199 10.84 8.46 19.33
C LYS A 199 11.25 9.38 18.18
N LEU A 200 10.84 9.07 16.95
CA LEU A 200 11.15 9.86 15.77
C LEU A 200 10.58 11.28 15.85
N GLU A 201 9.36 11.46 16.34
CA GLU A 201 8.72 12.78 16.52
C GLU A 201 9.36 13.60 17.65
N THR A 202 9.95 12.93 18.65
CA THR A 202 10.61 13.60 19.78
C THR A 202 12.04 14.02 19.45
N ASP A 203 12.74 13.25 18.60
CA ASP A 203 14.06 13.60 18.10
C ASP A 203 13.94 14.76 17.11
N SER A 204 14.21 15.99 17.58
CA SER A 204 14.09 17.26 16.86
C SER A 204 14.96 17.40 15.58
N GLN A 205 15.45 16.31 15.02
CA GLN A 205 16.26 16.23 13.79
C GLN A 205 15.44 15.85 12.55
N ILE A 206 14.13 15.63 12.69
CA ILE A 206 13.29 15.38 11.53
C ILE A 206 12.78 16.72 11.02
N GLU A 207 13.56 17.38 10.18
CA GLU A 207 13.04 18.45 9.35
C GLU A 207 12.12 17.84 8.28
N PRO A 208 10.91 18.38 8.11
CA PRO A 208 10.02 17.92 7.05
C PRO A 208 10.72 18.14 5.70
N ILE A 209 10.77 17.13 4.89
CA ILE A 209 11.32 17.21 3.53
C ILE A 209 10.44 18.15 2.70
N ASN A 210 10.90 19.36 2.48
CA ASN A 210 10.11 20.41 1.83
C ASN A 210 10.51 20.68 0.38
N ASN A 211 11.65 20.12 -0.08
CA ASN A 211 12.14 20.39 -1.43
C ASN A 211 12.61 19.12 -2.17
N LYS A 212 12.92 19.29 -3.45
CA LYS A 212 13.26 18.21 -4.38
C LYS A 212 14.66 17.63 -4.14
N GLU A 213 15.55 18.42 -3.55
CA GLU A 213 16.93 18.05 -3.25
C GLU A 213 16.98 17.18 -2.00
N ASP A 214 16.23 17.54 -0.94
CA ASP A 214 16.13 16.75 0.28
C ASP A 214 15.57 15.33 0.02
N ILE A 215 14.55 15.22 -0.84
CA ILE A 215 14.02 13.91 -1.26
C ILE A 215 15.09 13.08 -1.97
N LYS A 216 15.93 13.73 -2.77
CA LYS A 216 16.98 13.03 -3.52
C LYS A 216 18.09 12.52 -2.60
N GLU A 217 18.53 13.34 -1.63
CA GLU A 217 19.54 12.98 -0.65
C GLU A 217 19.06 11.80 0.20
N GLU A 218 17.83 11.84 0.68
CA GLU A 218 17.26 10.77 1.51
C GLU A 218 17.08 9.46 0.75
N LEU A 219 16.64 9.57 -0.48
CA LEU A 219 16.55 8.41 -1.35
C LEU A 219 17.94 7.84 -1.70
N GLU A 220 19.00 8.62 -1.67
CA GLU A 220 20.40 8.15 -1.81
C GLU A 220 20.91 7.51 -0.50
N GLU A 221 20.50 8.00 0.67
CA GLU A 221 20.82 7.40 1.97
C GLU A 221 20.17 6.01 2.13
N VAL A 222 18.90 5.87 1.78
CA VAL A 222 18.20 4.57 1.78
C VAL A 222 18.93 3.56 0.88
N LYS A 223 19.39 3.98 -0.31
CA LYS A 223 20.17 3.12 -1.20
C LYS A 223 21.50 2.66 -0.61
N LYS A 224 22.19 3.56 0.07
CA LYS A 224 23.49 3.22 0.72
C LYS A 224 23.31 2.23 1.84
N SER A 225 22.25 2.39 2.66
CA SER A 225 21.93 1.44 3.73
C SER A 225 21.60 0.04 3.18
N ASP A 226 20.84 -0.05 2.06
CA ASP A 226 20.56 -1.32 1.41
C ASP A 226 21.80 -2.00 0.82
N GLU A 227 22.74 -1.21 0.26
CA GLU A 227 24.00 -1.76 -0.24
C GLU A 227 24.91 -2.25 0.89
N GLU A 228 24.89 -1.60 2.06
CA GLU A 228 25.62 -2.03 3.24
C GLU A 228 25.04 -3.32 3.82
N VAL A 229 23.73 -3.42 3.98
CA VAL A 229 23.04 -4.63 4.44
C VAL A 229 23.26 -5.81 3.49
N LYS A 230 23.24 -5.58 2.17
CA LYS A 230 23.55 -6.61 1.18
C LYS A 230 25.01 -7.07 1.24
N LYS A 231 25.97 -6.17 1.53
CA LYS A 231 27.37 -6.52 1.70
C LYS A 231 27.63 -7.32 2.99
N GLU A 232 26.96 -7.01 4.08
CA GLU A 232 27.03 -7.79 5.33
C GLU A 232 26.46 -9.19 5.14
N ASN A 233 25.33 -9.34 4.43
CA ASN A 233 24.73 -10.64 4.13
C ASN A 233 25.53 -11.46 3.09
N MET A 234 26.36 -10.84 2.26
CA MET A 234 27.25 -11.54 1.31
C MET A 234 28.54 -12.04 1.92
N ASN A 235 28.86 -11.64 3.16
CA ASN A 235 30.07 -12.11 3.86
C ASN A 235 29.68 -12.74 5.21
N PRO A 236 28.98 -13.90 5.21
CA PRO A 236 28.66 -14.59 6.46
C PRO A 236 29.98 -14.98 7.14
N GLU A 237 30.11 -14.65 8.42
CA GLU A 237 31.20 -15.17 9.24
C GLU A 237 31.26 -16.70 9.10
N PRO A 238 32.44 -17.29 9.01
CA PRO A 238 32.56 -18.75 8.86
C PRO A 238 31.91 -19.42 10.07
N VAL A 239 30.86 -20.18 9.80
CA VAL A 239 30.23 -21.04 10.81
C VAL A 239 31.29 -22.02 11.27
N GLU A 240 31.72 -21.98 12.54
CA GLU A 240 32.54 -23.01 13.14
C GLU A 240 31.79 -24.34 13.02
N VAL A 241 32.32 -25.20 12.16
CA VAL A 241 31.88 -26.58 12.06
C VAL A 241 32.33 -27.29 13.33
N ILE A 242 31.42 -27.48 14.27
CA ILE A 242 31.65 -28.37 15.40
C ILE A 242 31.72 -29.81 14.82
N GLU A 243 32.94 -30.35 14.71
CA GLU A 243 33.13 -31.74 14.40
C GLU A 243 32.47 -32.60 15.47
N GLU A 244 31.38 -33.28 15.12
CA GLU A 244 30.86 -34.39 15.93
C GLU A 244 31.87 -35.50 15.95
N SER A 245 32.54 -35.67 17.10
CA SER A 245 33.40 -36.78 17.40
C SER A 245 32.61 -38.11 17.31
N LYS A 246 33.09 -38.99 16.47
CA LYS A 246 32.70 -40.41 16.34
C LYS A 246 32.49 -41.04 17.73
N LYS A 247 31.32 -41.58 17.95
CA LYS A 247 31.11 -42.70 18.87
C LYS A 247 30.88 -43.95 18.03
N GLU A 248 32.00 -44.70 17.85
CA GLU A 248 31.96 -46.11 17.53
C GLU A 248 31.67 -46.86 18.84
N ASP A 249 31.05 -48.00 18.63
CA ASP A 249 30.88 -49.18 19.51
C ASP A 249 29.94 -49.04 20.71
N ILE A 250 28.83 -49.79 20.58
CA ILE A 250 28.39 -50.87 21.51
C ILE A 250 27.17 -51.53 20.88
N PHE A 251 27.35 -52.69 20.27
CA PHE A 251 26.46 -53.86 20.34
C PHE A 251 27.25 -55.13 20.02
N ASN A 252 27.56 -55.82 21.10
CA ASN A 252 27.57 -57.26 21.16
C ASN A 252 26.21 -57.74 21.62
#